data_38978f5614a1af5db01a0304641483df
#
_entry.id   38978f5614a1af5db01a0304641483df
#
_cell.length_a   1.000
_cell.length_b   1.000
_cell.length_c   1.000
_cell.angle_alpha   90.00
_cell.angle_beta   90.00
_cell.angle_gamma   90.00
#
_symmetry.space_group_name_H-M   'P 1'
#
loop_
_entity.id
_entity.type
_entity.pdbx_description
1 polymer ?
#
loop_
_entity_poly.entity_id
_entity_poly.type
_entity_poly.pdbx_seq_one_letter_code
_entity_poly.pdbx_strand_id
1 'polypeptide(L)'
;MSHRDEAQHNPPNLIFTYGTLKRGFANHGLLQSLFSTNDAAFLGTYRTAEELPLVCGPHGVPFLLNFPGSGLGRHRVRGELYAVSDHGLTRLDELEGISVGHYERLPIRLLPDGDSSIGGGGGGATVVEAEAYYAHRSFAEDMWRRNGWLGFEVYTEEACKYVRRALRPKNRSFLEDIRLFVSSSS
;
A
#
# COMPACT_ATOMS: atom_id res chain seq x y z
N MET A 1 31.94 -19.15 -30.62
CA MET A 1 31.69 -17.78 -30.14
C MET A 1 30.34 -17.80 -29.46
N SER A 2 30.35 -17.90 -28.13
CA SER A 2 29.13 -17.99 -27.34
C SER A 2 28.67 -16.57 -27.02
N HIS A 3 27.59 -16.14 -27.65
CA HIS A 3 26.86 -14.97 -27.20
C HIS A 3 26.23 -15.33 -25.87
N ARG A 4 26.75 -14.79 -24.77
CA ARG A 4 26.04 -14.72 -23.50
C ARG A 4 24.96 -13.69 -23.70
N ASP A 5 23.70 -14.14 -23.68
CA ASP A 5 22.54 -13.26 -23.43
C ASP A 5 22.76 -12.61 -22.07
N GLU A 6 23.23 -11.38 -22.07
CA GLU A 6 23.11 -10.49 -20.93
C GLU A 6 21.61 -10.17 -20.82
N ALA A 7 20.90 -10.94 -19.99
CA ALA A 7 19.57 -10.59 -19.55
C ALA A 7 19.69 -9.19 -18.95
N GLN A 8 19.12 -8.19 -19.60
CA GLN A 8 19.00 -6.84 -19.11
C GLN A 8 18.23 -6.94 -17.77
N HIS A 9 18.98 -6.89 -16.69
CA HIS A 9 18.42 -6.85 -15.35
C HIS A 9 17.86 -5.44 -15.14
N ASN A 10 16.60 -5.25 -15.50
CA ASN A 10 15.89 -4.03 -15.12
C ASN A 10 15.93 -3.91 -13.59
N PRO A 11 16.20 -2.72 -13.03
CA PRO A 11 16.16 -2.55 -11.59
C PRO A 11 14.77 -2.96 -11.08
N PRO A 12 14.69 -3.62 -9.91
CA PRO A 12 13.41 -4.07 -9.37
C PRO A 12 12.50 -2.88 -9.06
N ASN A 13 11.19 -3.09 -9.23
CA ASN A 13 10.19 -2.13 -8.81
C ASN A 13 10.12 -2.11 -7.29
N LEU A 14 10.13 -0.94 -6.67
CA LEU A 14 10.00 -0.78 -5.22
C LEU A 14 8.56 -0.46 -4.87
N ILE A 15 7.92 -1.33 -4.09
CA ILE A 15 6.51 -1.21 -3.69
C ILE A 15 6.41 -1.12 -2.17
N PHE A 16 5.76 -0.06 -1.71
CA PHE A 16 5.41 0.14 -0.31
C PHE A 16 4.00 -0.39 -0.03
N THR A 17 3.90 -1.28 0.94
CA THR A 17 2.64 -1.86 1.39
C THR A 17 2.32 -1.41 2.82
N TYR A 18 1.13 -0.89 3.01
CA TYR A 18 0.67 -0.36 4.30
C TYR A 18 -0.52 -1.13 4.89
N GLY A 19 -1.08 -2.06 4.11
CA GLY A 19 -2.35 -2.72 4.42
C GLY A 19 -2.27 -4.24 4.44
N THR A 20 -3.21 -4.89 3.77
CA THR A 20 -3.43 -6.34 3.82
C THR A 20 -2.32 -7.19 3.21
N LEU A 21 -1.42 -6.60 2.42
CA LEU A 21 -0.23 -7.27 1.88
C LEU A 21 0.90 -7.43 2.91
N LYS A 22 0.88 -6.69 4.02
CA LYS A 22 1.92 -6.79 5.06
C LYS A 22 1.98 -8.19 5.65
N ARG A 23 3.14 -8.56 6.21
CA ARG A 23 3.34 -9.83 6.89
C ARG A 23 2.32 -10.04 8.01
N GLY A 24 1.70 -11.22 8.04
CA GLY A 24 0.66 -11.57 8.99
C GLY A 24 -0.75 -11.13 8.64
N PHE A 25 -0.96 -10.46 7.51
CA PHE A 25 -2.26 -9.96 7.06
C PHE A 25 -2.84 -10.80 5.91
N ALA A 26 -4.12 -10.60 5.61
CA ALA A 26 -4.92 -11.50 4.77
C ALA A 26 -4.36 -11.76 3.36
N ASN A 27 -3.75 -10.76 2.72
CA ASN A 27 -3.26 -10.87 1.35
C ASN A 27 -1.75 -11.12 1.24
N HIS A 28 -1.05 -11.31 2.37
CA HIS A 28 0.39 -11.55 2.35
C HIS A 28 0.77 -12.83 1.60
N GLY A 29 -0.14 -13.80 1.50
CA GLY A 29 0.07 -15.03 0.73
C GLY A 29 0.47 -14.80 -0.72
N LEU A 30 0.05 -13.70 -1.35
CA LEU A 30 0.50 -13.34 -2.69
C LEU A 30 2.00 -13.04 -2.70
N LEU A 31 2.49 -12.23 -1.77
CA LEU A 31 3.93 -11.96 -1.65
C LEU A 31 4.73 -13.23 -1.33
N GLN A 32 4.22 -14.10 -0.47
CA GLN A 32 4.86 -15.39 -0.18
C GLN A 32 5.01 -16.25 -1.45
N SER A 33 4.00 -16.28 -2.32
CA SER A 33 4.10 -16.97 -3.61
C SER A 33 5.16 -16.35 -4.52
N LEU A 34 5.27 -15.03 -4.53
CA LEU A 34 6.28 -14.31 -5.31
C LEU A 34 7.70 -14.50 -4.75
N PHE A 35 7.87 -14.68 -3.44
CA PHE A 35 9.18 -15.03 -2.86
C PHE A 35 9.66 -16.39 -3.35
N SER A 36 8.76 -17.36 -3.47
CA SER A 36 9.14 -18.72 -3.92
C SER A 36 9.60 -18.77 -5.37
N THR A 37 9.23 -17.78 -6.19
CA THR A 37 9.65 -17.65 -7.59
C THR A 37 10.72 -16.58 -7.80
N ASN A 38 11.25 -15.98 -6.73
CA ASN A 38 12.18 -14.85 -6.76
C ASN A 38 11.62 -13.59 -7.46
N ASP A 39 10.31 -13.45 -7.49
CA ASP A 39 9.63 -12.28 -8.05
C ASP A 39 9.41 -11.17 -7.05
N ALA A 40 9.67 -11.40 -5.75
CA ALA A 40 9.63 -10.40 -4.71
C ALA A 40 10.68 -10.66 -3.63
N ALA A 41 11.11 -9.59 -2.96
CA ALA A 41 11.97 -9.64 -1.79
C ALA A 41 11.57 -8.57 -0.78
N PHE A 42 11.58 -8.91 0.50
CA PHE A 42 11.34 -7.97 1.60
C PHE A 42 12.59 -7.11 1.84
N LEU A 43 12.45 -5.79 1.89
CA LEU A 43 13.56 -4.87 2.09
C LEU A 43 13.59 -4.22 3.47
N GLY A 44 12.48 -4.21 4.18
CA GLY A 44 12.45 -3.65 5.54
C GLY A 44 11.12 -2.95 5.87
N THR A 45 11.07 -2.39 7.08
CA THR A 45 9.97 -1.55 7.53
C THR A 45 10.29 -0.08 7.27
N TYR A 46 9.29 0.64 6.78
CA TYR A 46 9.41 2.04 6.37
C TYR A 46 8.19 2.83 6.82
N ARG A 47 8.32 4.14 6.80
CA ARG A 47 7.22 5.09 6.98
C ARG A 47 7.23 6.11 5.85
N THR A 48 6.09 6.68 5.55
CA THR A 48 6.00 7.74 4.55
C THR A 48 6.79 8.97 5.00
N ALA A 49 7.50 9.61 4.07
CA ALA A 49 8.23 10.85 4.35
C ALA A 49 7.26 12.02 4.58
N GLU A 50 6.10 11.97 3.94
CA GLU A 50 5.02 12.93 4.09
C GLU A 50 3.92 12.36 4.99
N GLU A 51 3.14 13.24 5.62
CA GLU A 51 1.95 12.85 6.35
C GLU A 51 0.80 12.67 5.36
N LEU A 52 0.15 11.49 5.41
CA LEU A 52 -0.92 11.07 4.53
C LEU A 52 -2.10 10.50 5.33
N PRO A 53 -3.34 10.64 4.82
CA PRO A 53 -4.47 9.95 5.44
C PRO A 53 -4.49 8.48 5.01
N LEU A 54 -4.48 7.58 5.99
CA LEU A 54 -4.76 6.16 5.83
C LEU A 54 -6.08 5.86 6.50
N VAL A 55 -7.06 5.36 5.76
CA VAL A 55 -8.43 5.17 6.24
C VAL A 55 -8.95 3.77 5.95
N CYS A 56 -10.03 3.38 6.62
CA CYS A 56 -10.77 2.15 6.33
C CYS A 56 -11.90 2.45 5.33
N GLY A 57 -12.01 1.63 4.31
CA GLY A 57 -13.13 1.61 3.37
C GLY A 57 -14.12 0.49 3.67
N PRO A 58 -14.95 0.11 2.70
CA PRO A 58 -15.91 -0.98 2.85
C PRO A 58 -15.17 -2.28 3.19
N HIS A 59 -15.81 -3.12 3.99
CA HIS A 59 -15.25 -4.40 4.48
C HIS A 59 -13.93 -4.26 5.27
N GLY A 60 -13.63 -3.08 5.79
CA GLY A 60 -12.40 -2.81 6.53
C GLY A 60 -11.13 -2.80 5.66
N VAL A 61 -11.27 -2.67 4.35
CA VAL A 61 -10.15 -2.57 3.41
C VAL A 61 -9.45 -1.22 3.57
N PRO A 62 -8.11 -1.19 3.67
CA PRO A 62 -7.38 0.07 3.85
C PRO A 62 -7.22 0.84 2.55
N PHE A 63 -7.31 2.16 2.66
CA PHE A 63 -7.05 3.09 1.57
C PHE A 63 -6.08 4.19 2.02
N LEU A 64 -4.94 4.30 1.35
CA LEU A 64 -4.06 5.44 1.45
C LEU A 64 -4.55 6.52 0.49
N LEU A 65 -4.72 7.74 0.99
CA LEU A 65 -5.23 8.84 0.17
C LEU A 65 -4.08 9.77 -0.23
N ASN A 66 -4.02 10.16 -1.50
CA ASN A 66 -2.98 11.05 -2.00
C ASN A 66 -3.30 12.53 -1.70
N PHE A 67 -3.41 12.83 -0.41
CA PHE A 67 -3.63 14.18 0.12
C PHE A 67 -2.54 14.53 1.13
N PRO A 68 -1.28 14.71 0.67
CA PRO A 68 -0.18 15.05 1.55
C PRO A 68 -0.42 16.41 2.23
N GLY A 69 0.06 16.54 3.45
CA GLY A 69 -0.04 17.77 4.23
C GLY A 69 0.16 17.50 5.70
N SER A 70 0.17 18.53 6.50
CA SER A 70 0.23 18.43 7.97
C SER A 70 -1.15 18.64 8.58
N GLY A 71 -1.37 18.08 9.75
CA GLY A 71 -2.55 18.33 10.53
C GLY A 71 -3.35 17.08 10.91
N LEU A 72 -4.50 17.33 11.50
CA LEU A 72 -5.35 16.28 12.07
C LEU A 72 -5.70 15.20 11.03
N GLY A 73 -5.57 13.95 11.43
CA GLY A 73 -5.97 12.79 10.63
C GLY A 73 -4.96 12.34 9.59
N ARG A 74 -3.84 13.05 9.42
CA ARG A 74 -2.72 12.63 8.57
C ARG A 74 -1.57 12.16 9.44
N HIS A 75 -0.88 11.12 8.97
CA HIS A 75 0.22 10.51 9.70
C HIS A 75 1.34 10.09 8.73
N ARG A 76 2.54 9.96 9.25
CA ARG A 76 3.61 9.22 8.59
C ARG A 76 3.27 7.74 8.68
N VAL A 77 2.63 7.24 7.65
CA VAL A 77 2.08 5.88 7.63
C VAL A 77 3.20 4.85 7.62
N ARG A 78 3.10 3.87 8.50
CA ARG A 78 4.03 2.76 8.62
C ARG A 78 3.64 1.59 7.73
N GLY A 79 4.64 0.94 7.17
CA GLY A 79 4.44 -0.21 6.30
C GLY A 79 5.73 -0.96 6.01
N GLU A 80 5.69 -1.72 4.93
CA GLU A 80 6.78 -2.59 4.50
C GLU A 80 7.16 -2.29 3.06
N LEU A 81 8.46 -2.33 2.76
CA LEU A 81 9.00 -2.12 1.43
C LEU A 81 9.43 -3.43 0.82
N TYR A 82 9.06 -3.65 -0.43
CA TYR A 82 9.38 -4.82 -1.23
C TYR A 82 10.00 -4.43 -2.56
N ALA A 83 11.00 -5.19 -2.99
CA ALA A 83 11.47 -5.18 -4.36
C ALA A 83 10.68 -6.26 -5.13
N VAL A 84 10.10 -5.91 -6.28
CA VAL A 84 9.31 -6.84 -7.08
C VAL A 84 9.74 -6.81 -8.54
N SER A 85 9.74 -7.99 -9.20
CA SER A 85 9.93 -8.11 -10.65
C SER A 85 8.74 -7.49 -11.41
N ASP A 86 8.88 -7.33 -12.72
CA ASP A 86 7.76 -6.89 -13.57
C ASP A 86 6.59 -7.88 -13.52
N HIS A 87 6.87 -9.17 -13.43
CA HIS A 87 5.84 -10.20 -13.21
C HIS A 87 5.15 -10.03 -11.87
N GLY A 88 5.92 -9.85 -10.79
CA GLY A 88 5.38 -9.59 -9.44
C GLY A 88 4.53 -8.33 -9.41
N LEU A 89 4.97 -7.26 -10.06
CA LEU A 89 4.23 -6.00 -10.17
C LEU A 89 2.88 -6.20 -10.85
N THR A 90 2.83 -6.95 -11.95
CA THR A 90 1.58 -7.28 -12.66
C THR A 90 0.61 -7.99 -11.73
N ARG A 91 1.07 -8.95 -10.93
CA ARG A 91 0.24 -9.68 -9.97
C ARG A 91 -0.30 -8.79 -8.84
N LEU A 92 0.51 -7.85 -8.36
CA LEU A 92 0.08 -6.86 -7.38
C LEU A 92 -0.96 -5.91 -7.98
N ASP A 93 -0.74 -5.40 -9.19
CA ASP A 93 -1.67 -4.52 -9.90
C ASP A 93 -3.03 -5.19 -10.13
N GLU A 94 -3.04 -6.48 -10.45
CA GLU A 94 -4.28 -7.27 -10.56
C GLU A 94 -5.02 -7.37 -9.22
N LEU A 95 -4.32 -7.68 -8.14
CA LEU A 95 -4.91 -7.77 -6.81
C LEU A 95 -5.54 -6.43 -6.39
N GLU A 96 -4.84 -5.34 -6.64
CA GLU A 96 -5.25 -3.99 -6.26
C GLU A 96 -6.29 -3.38 -7.21
N GLY A 97 -6.62 -4.07 -8.29
CA GLY A 97 -7.67 -3.65 -9.22
C GLY A 97 -7.36 -2.33 -9.92
N ILE A 98 -6.10 -2.13 -10.34
CA ILE A 98 -5.69 -0.92 -11.07
C ILE A 98 -6.53 -0.73 -12.33
N SER A 99 -6.75 -1.79 -13.11
CA SER A 99 -7.50 -1.75 -14.36
C SER A 99 -8.99 -1.46 -14.20
N VAL A 100 -9.53 -1.64 -13.00
CA VAL A 100 -10.96 -1.44 -12.68
C VAL A 100 -11.21 -0.27 -11.74
N GLY A 101 -10.19 0.54 -11.46
CA GLY A 101 -10.32 1.79 -10.72
C GLY A 101 -10.53 1.66 -9.22
N HIS A 102 -10.03 0.59 -8.60
CA HIS A 102 -10.01 0.48 -7.14
C HIS A 102 -8.88 1.34 -6.55
N TYR A 103 -7.67 1.19 -7.08
CA TYR A 103 -6.48 1.93 -6.66
C TYR A 103 -5.76 2.52 -7.87
N GLU A 104 -4.87 3.46 -7.59
CA GLU A 104 -3.86 3.99 -8.50
C GLU A 104 -2.48 3.71 -7.91
N ARG A 105 -1.54 3.23 -8.73
CA ARG A 105 -0.15 3.07 -8.31
C ARG A 105 0.61 4.34 -8.65
N LEU A 106 1.08 5.05 -7.62
CA LEU A 106 1.69 6.36 -7.72
C LEU A 106 2.98 6.45 -6.89
N PRO A 107 3.90 7.36 -7.22
CA PRO A 107 5.12 7.57 -6.46
C PRO A 107 4.87 7.89 -4.99
N ILE A 108 5.78 7.42 -4.13
CA ILE A 108 5.80 7.70 -2.70
C ILE A 108 7.25 7.83 -2.22
N ARG A 109 7.48 8.72 -1.26
CA ARG A 109 8.77 8.92 -0.61
C ARG A 109 8.74 8.31 0.78
N LEU A 110 9.77 7.56 1.13
CA LEU A 110 9.83 6.76 2.35
C LEU A 110 11.08 7.06 3.16
N LEU A 111 10.95 6.91 4.47
CA LEU A 111 12.05 6.91 5.43
C LEU A 111 12.09 5.54 6.11
N PRO A 112 13.28 4.99 6.40
CA PRO A 112 13.40 3.79 7.21
C PRO A 112 12.67 3.96 8.55
N ASP A 113 11.89 2.96 8.95
CA ASP A 113 11.19 2.94 10.23
C ASP A 113 11.99 2.08 11.23
N GLY A 114 13.01 2.70 11.83
CA GLY A 114 13.84 2.08 12.84
C GLY A 114 14.68 3.16 13.54
N ASP A 115 14.87 2.98 14.83
CA ASP A 115 15.78 3.82 15.63
C ASP A 115 17.21 3.63 15.13
N SER A 116 17.66 4.48 14.22
CA SER A 116 19.08 4.65 13.91
C SER A 116 19.77 5.46 15.02
N SER A 117 19.45 5.14 16.29
CA SER A 117 20.02 5.80 17.47
C SER A 117 21.23 5.04 18.04
N ILE A 118 21.91 4.20 17.25
CA ILE A 118 23.15 3.54 17.68
C ILE A 118 24.23 3.84 16.64
N GLY A 119 24.93 4.94 16.86
CA GLY A 119 26.16 5.27 16.14
C GLY A 119 26.23 6.73 15.73
N GLY A 120 26.95 7.53 16.52
CA GLY A 120 27.20 8.94 16.26
C GLY A 120 27.83 9.19 14.90
N GLY A 121 27.06 9.84 14.05
CA GLY A 121 27.50 10.36 12.77
C GLY A 121 26.30 11.02 12.11
N GLY A 122 26.33 12.35 11.96
CA GLY A 122 25.26 13.16 11.43
C GLY A 122 24.94 12.88 9.94
N GLY A 123 24.34 11.71 9.65
CA GLY A 123 23.79 11.38 8.36
C GLY A 123 22.27 11.48 8.44
N GLY A 124 21.66 12.46 7.75
CA GLY A 124 20.22 12.53 7.60
C GLY A 124 19.66 11.23 7.02
N ALA A 125 18.49 10.78 7.49
CA ALA A 125 17.85 9.58 7.00
C ALA A 125 17.69 9.67 5.48
N THR A 126 18.20 8.65 4.75
CA THR A 126 18.11 8.62 3.30
C THR A 126 16.66 8.34 2.88
N VAL A 127 16.09 9.25 2.08
CA VAL A 127 14.78 9.08 1.48
C VAL A 127 14.86 8.04 0.37
N VAL A 128 13.95 7.08 0.40
CA VAL A 128 13.78 6.07 -0.65
C VAL A 128 12.56 6.43 -1.48
N GLU A 129 12.70 6.44 -2.79
CA GLU A 129 11.61 6.61 -3.72
C GLU A 129 11.06 5.23 -4.13
N ALA A 130 9.75 5.06 -4.02
CA ALA A 130 9.03 3.84 -4.33
C ALA A 130 7.67 4.19 -4.94
N GLU A 131 6.83 3.19 -5.14
CA GLU A 131 5.43 3.37 -5.49
C GLU A 131 4.53 2.73 -4.43
N ALA A 132 3.30 3.21 -4.31
CA ALA A 132 2.28 2.66 -3.44
C ALA A 132 0.91 2.69 -4.14
N TYR A 133 -0.01 1.87 -3.64
CA TYR A 133 -1.38 1.82 -4.13
C TYR A 133 -2.24 2.81 -3.33
N TYR A 134 -2.59 3.91 -3.97
CA TYR A 134 -3.47 4.92 -3.42
C TYR A 134 -4.92 4.65 -3.83
N ALA A 135 -5.87 5.07 -3.00
CA ALA A 135 -7.27 5.12 -3.40
C ALA A 135 -7.43 5.82 -4.75
N HIS A 136 -8.22 5.24 -5.66
CA HIS A 136 -8.45 5.87 -6.95
C HIS A 136 -9.03 7.28 -6.78
N ARG A 137 -8.54 8.24 -7.57
CA ARG A 137 -8.91 9.66 -7.47
C ARG A 137 -10.41 9.93 -7.59
N SER A 138 -11.14 9.05 -8.27
CA SER A 138 -12.58 9.19 -8.49
C SER A 138 -13.42 9.17 -7.21
N PHE A 139 -12.90 8.58 -6.10
CA PHE A 139 -13.63 8.50 -4.84
C PHE A 139 -12.78 8.88 -3.61
N ALA A 140 -11.52 9.24 -3.79
CA ALA A 140 -10.60 9.48 -2.68
C ALA A 140 -11.08 10.59 -1.72
N GLU A 141 -11.61 11.70 -2.23
CA GLU A 141 -12.12 12.79 -1.41
C GLU A 141 -13.37 12.39 -0.62
N ASP A 142 -14.30 11.68 -1.26
CA ASP A 142 -15.49 11.16 -0.60
C ASP A 142 -15.15 10.14 0.48
N MET A 143 -14.14 9.29 0.22
CA MET A 143 -13.59 8.35 1.21
C MET A 143 -13.03 9.08 2.43
N TRP A 144 -12.30 10.17 2.22
CA TRP A 144 -11.74 11.00 3.27
C TRP A 144 -12.84 11.65 4.12
N ARG A 145 -13.84 12.24 3.45
CA ARG A 145 -15.01 12.81 4.11
C ARG A 145 -15.80 11.75 4.91
N ARG A 146 -16.02 10.58 4.33
CA ARG A 146 -16.74 9.47 4.97
C ARG A 146 -16.07 9.00 6.27
N ASN A 147 -14.75 9.10 6.35
CA ASN A 147 -13.97 8.79 7.55
C ASN A 147 -13.84 9.96 8.54
N GLY A 148 -14.60 11.04 8.34
CA GLY A 148 -14.61 12.20 9.23
C GLY A 148 -13.28 12.96 9.28
N TRP A 149 -12.49 12.91 8.22
CA TRP A 149 -11.16 13.53 8.11
C TRP A 149 -10.16 13.00 9.16
N LEU A 150 -10.33 11.76 9.58
CA LEU A 150 -9.48 11.07 10.55
C LEU A 150 -8.87 9.82 9.91
N GLY A 151 -7.57 9.66 10.06
CA GLY A 151 -6.82 8.52 9.56
C GLY A 151 -5.98 7.85 10.64
N PHE A 152 -5.28 6.79 10.25
CA PHE A 152 -4.43 5.98 11.11
C PHE A 152 -2.95 6.12 10.73
N GLU A 153 -2.06 5.89 11.68
CA GLU A 153 -0.63 5.74 11.42
C GLU A 153 -0.31 4.32 10.90
N VAL A 154 -1.02 3.33 11.44
CA VAL A 154 -0.81 1.91 11.15
C VAL A 154 -2.14 1.24 10.89
N TYR A 155 -2.25 0.51 9.78
CA TYR A 155 -3.40 -0.35 9.51
C TYR A 155 -3.32 -1.65 10.30
N THR A 156 -4.45 -2.03 10.92
CA THR A 156 -4.68 -3.38 11.45
C THR A 156 -6.05 -3.89 11.01
N GLU A 157 -6.14 -5.18 10.74
CA GLU A 157 -7.39 -5.81 10.34
C GLU A 157 -8.45 -5.72 11.46
N GLU A 158 -8.02 -5.76 12.71
CA GLU A 158 -8.89 -5.63 13.88
C GLU A 158 -9.50 -4.23 13.99
N ALA A 159 -8.68 -3.17 13.90
CA ALA A 159 -9.14 -1.79 14.02
C ALA A 159 -10.13 -1.41 12.90
N CYS A 160 -9.90 -1.89 11.68
CA CYS A 160 -10.78 -1.66 10.53
C CYS A 160 -11.91 -2.69 10.40
N LYS A 161 -11.98 -3.71 11.24
CA LYS A 161 -12.96 -4.81 11.16
C LYS A 161 -12.96 -5.47 9.78
N TYR A 162 -11.78 -5.88 9.33
CA TYR A 162 -11.58 -6.45 8.02
C TYR A 162 -12.43 -7.70 7.80
N VAL A 163 -13.13 -7.75 6.68
CA VAL A 163 -13.93 -8.89 6.23
C VAL A 163 -13.23 -9.57 5.05
N ARG A 164 -12.87 -10.84 5.21
CA ARG A 164 -12.22 -11.63 4.17
C ARG A 164 -13.06 -11.67 2.91
N ARG A 165 -12.41 -11.59 1.75
CA ARG A 165 -13.08 -11.54 0.44
C ARG A 165 -14.13 -12.66 0.26
N ALA A 166 -13.84 -13.88 0.72
CA ALA A 166 -14.76 -15.01 0.63
C ALA A 166 -16.09 -14.80 1.40
N LEU A 167 -16.10 -13.94 2.42
CA LEU A 167 -17.25 -13.67 3.28
C LEU A 167 -18.04 -12.39 2.87
N ARG A 168 -17.56 -11.67 1.86
CA ARG A 168 -18.23 -10.46 1.37
C ARG A 168 -19.43 -10.82 0.50
N PRO A 169 -20.47 -9.95 0.42
CA PRO A 169 -21.57 -10.11 -0.52
C PRO A 169 -21.06 -10.26 -1.95
N LYS A 170 -21.62 -11.22 -2.69
CA LYS A 170 -21.18 -11.54 -4.06
C LYS A 170 -22.09 -10.93 -5.14
N ASN A 171 -23.12 -10.22 -4.75
CA ASN A 171 -24.09 -9.62 -5.65
C ASN A 171 -23.68 -8.23 -6.17
N ARG A 172 -22.53 -7.73 -5.75
CA ARG A 172 -21.98 -6.44 -6.16
C ARG A 172 -20.47 -6.55 -6.39
N SER A 173 -19.94 -5.67 -7.26
CA SER A 173 -18.51 -5.48 -7.41
C SER A 173 -17.94 -4.71 -6.22
N PHE A 174 -16.63 -4.81 -6.00
CA PHE A 174 -15.96 -4.02 -4.95
C PHE A 174 -16.06 -2.51 -5.21
N LEU A 175 -16.04 -2.08 -6.46
CA LEU A 175 -16.23 -0.67 -6.82
C LEU A 175 -17.64 -0.18 -6.45
N GLU A 176 -18.67 -1.01 -6.61
CA GLU A 176 -20.01 -0.70 -6.13
C GLU A 176 -20.07 -0.60 -4.61
N ASP A 177 -19.38 -1.49 -3.90
CA ASP A 177 -19.27 -1.40 -2.43
C ASP A 177 -18.58 -0.10 -1.99
N ILE A 178 -17.51 0.32 -2.68
CA ILE A 178 -16.84 1.60 -2.42
C ILE A 178 -17.82 2.77 -2.62
N ARG A 179 -18.53 2.80 -3.74
CA ARG A 179 -19.50 3.87 -4.05
C ARG A 179 -20.62 3.96 -3.02
N LEU A 180 -21.16 2.82 -2.60
CA LEU A 180 -22.17 2.78 -1.55
C LEU A 180 -21.62 3.26 -0.20
N PHE A 181 -20.40 2.84 0.14
CA PHE A 181 -19.73 3.23 1.38
C PHE A 181 -19.52 4.75 1.46
N VAL A 182 -19.02 5.37 0.39
CA VAL A 182 -18.73 6.82 0.39
C VAL A 182 -19.98 7.68 0.27
N SER A 183 -21.08 7.14 -0.26
CA SER A 183 -22.36 7.84 -0.40
C SER A 183 -23.25 7.74 0.85
N SER A 184 -23.01 6.76 1.74
CA SER A 184 -23.76 6.60 2.97
C SER A 184 -23.34 7.65 4.00
N SER A 185 -24.32 8.36 4.57
CA SER A 185 -24.09 9.26 5.70
C SER A 185 -23.67 8.47 6.94
N SER A 186 -22.77 9.04 7.71
CA SER A 186 -22.32 8.50 9.00
C SER A 186 -23.43 8.56 10.02
#